data_e9080beb66a0177aa05062042f46aa66
#
_entry.id   e9080beb66a0177aa05062042f46aa66
#
_cell.length_a   1.000
_cell.length_b   1.000
_cell.length_c   1.000
_cell.angle_alpha   90.00
_cell.angle_beta   90.00
_cell.angle_gamma   90.00
#
_symmetry.space_group_name_H-M   'P 1'
#
loop_
_entity.id
_entity.type
_entity.pdbx_description
1 polymer ?
#
loop_
_entity_poly.entity_id
_entity_poly.type
_entity_poly.pdbx_seq_one_letter_code
_entity_poly.pdbx_strand_id
1 'polypeptide(L)'
;MKDEAALIELIERDVISFSDVSGFPGIGFTANIQNMLNRDRSNPSIKISEDDDELTINCEIRVYFGVNIPQLCYDIQTKVKKDVESFTGLTVRAVNIRIEGIDEEHSIGSE
;
A
#
# COMPACT_ATOMS: atom_id res chain seq x y z
N MET A 1 -0.05 4.99 -18.28
CA MET A 1 0.53 3.72 -18.06
C MET A 1 -0.49 2.68 -18.30
N LYS A 2 -0.10 1.59 -19.00
CA LYS A 2 -0.93 0.59 -19.32
C LYS A 2 -1.20 -0.22 -18.19
N ASP A 3 -1.62 -0.88 -17.63
CA ASP A 3 -1.82 -1.80 -16.54
C ASP A 3 -1.76 -1.13 -15.19
N GLU A 4 -2.32 0.05 -15.09
CA GLU A 4 -2.29 0.71 -13.81
C GLU A 4 -3.06 -0.08 -12.75
N ALA A 5 -4.13 -0.75 -13.15
CA ALA A 5 -4.88 -1.55 -12.18
C ALA A 5 -4.04 -2.70 -11.63
N ALA A 6 -3.27 -3.34 -12.51
CA ALA A 6 -2.40 -4.43 -12.07
C ALA A 6 -1.28 -3.91 -11.18
N LEU A 7 -0.81 -2.71 -11.46
CA LEU A 7 0.23 -2.12 -10.67
C LEU A 7 -0.29 -1.76 -9.28
N ILE A 8 -1.48 -1.21 -9.20
CA ILE A 8 -2.08 -0.90 -7.91
C ILE A 8 -2.26 -2.19 -7.11
N GLU A 9 -2.68 -3.25 -7.75
CA GLU A 9 -2.85 -4.51 -7.06
C GLU A 9 -1.53 -5.04 -6.53
N LEU A 10 -0.47 -4.88 -7.29
CA LEU A 10 0.85 -5.28 -6.84
C LEU A 10 1.27 -4.49 -5.60
N ILE A 11 1.06 -3.17 -5.62
CA ILE A 11 1.42 -2.34 -4.51
C ILE A 11 0.58 -2.69 -3.29
N GLU A 12 -0.71 -2.91 -3.48
CA GLU A 12 -1.57 -3.34 -2.37
C GLU A 12 -1.03 -4.60 -1.73
N ARG A 13 -0.67 -5.56 -2.54
CA ARG A 13 -0.20 -6.83 -2.02
C ARG A 13 1.11 -6.66 -1.26
N ASP A 14 2.01 -5.83 -1.79
CA ASP A 14 3.26 -5.58 -1.11
C ASP A 14 3.03 -4.93 0.25
N VAL A 15 2.17 -3.95 0.30
CA VAL A 15 1.93 -3.21 1.53
C VAL A 15 1.27 -4.11 2.57
N ILE A 16 0.28 -4.87 2.15
CA ILE A 16 -0.43 -5.73 3.09
C ILE A 16 0.43 -6.90 3.57
N SER A 17 1.47 -7.22 2.86
CA SER A 17 2.32 -8.31 3.29
C SER A 17 3.04 -8.00 4.60
N PHE A 18 3.09 -6.74 5.00
CA PHE A 18 3.72 -6.38 6.26
C PHE A 18 2.67 -6.48 7.37
N SER A 19 2.93 -7.31 8.34
CA SER A 19 1.92 -7.55 9.38
C SER A 19 1.69 -6.34 10.26
N ASP A 20 2.60 -5.36 10.24
CA ASP A 20 2.41 -4.15 11.01
C ASP A 20 1.41 -3.20 10.36
N VAL A 21 1.03 -3.44 9.13
CA VAL A 21 0.06 -2.61 8.43
C VAL A 21 -1.32 -3.18 8.70
N SER A 22 -2.23 -2.33 9.19
CA SER A 22 -3.57 -2.80 9.46
C SER A 22 -4.48 -2.65 8.24
N GLY A 23 -4.12 -1.80 7.31
CA GLY A 23 -4.92 -1.68 6.10
C GLY A 23 -4.78 -0.33 5.47
N PHE A 24 -5.75 0.03 4.66
CA PHE A 24 -5.80 1.30 3.98
C PHE A 24 -6.95 2.13 4.53
N PRO A 25 -6.83 3.46 4.55
CA PRO A 25 -7.91 4.28 5.05
C PRO A 25 -9.17 4.08 4.21
N GLY A 26 -10.29 3.99 4.88
CA GLY A 26 -11.56 3.90 4.18
C GLY A 26 -11.87 2.56 3.57
N ILE A 27 -11.00 1.58 3.71
CA ILE A 27 -11.26 0.27 3.17
C ILE A 27 -11.20 -0.69 4.32
N GLY A 28 -12.30 -1.03 4.89
CA GLY A 28 -12.34 -1.99 5.94
C GLY A 28 -12.41 -3.38 5.37
N PHE A 29 -12.35 -4.35 6.24
CA PHE A 29 -12.36 -5.72 5.84
C PHE A 29 -13.59 -6.06 5.04
N THR A 30 -14.74 -5.63 5.51
CA THR A 30 -15.99 -5.91 4.82
C THR A 30 -16.05 -5.15 3.50
N ALA A 31 -15.59 -3.92 3.52
CA ALA A 31 -15.61 -3.12 2.32
C ALA A 31 -14.72 -3.71 1.24
N ASN A 32 -13.63 -4.33 1.66
CA ASN A 32 -12.75 -4.96 0.73
C ASN A 32 -13.45 -6.07 -0.01
N ILE A 33 -14.23 -6.87 0.65
CA ILE A 33 -14.94 -7.96 0.02
C ILE A 33 -15.91 -7.41 -1.00
N GLN A 34 -16.58 -6.32 -0.65
CA GLN A 34 -17.51 -5.74 -1.58
C GLN A 34 -16.81 -5.18 -2.79
N ASN A 35 -15.66 -4.55 -2.59
CA ASN A 35 -14.92 -4.03 -3.70
C ASN A 35 -14.46 -5.11 -4.63
N MET A 36 -14.08 -6.25 -4.09
CA MET A 36 -13.69 -7.34 -4.93
C MET A 36 -14.83 -7.82 -5.78
N LEU A 37 -16.01 -7.86 -5.21
CA LEU A 37 -17.15 -8.32 -5.96
C LEU A 37 -17.54 -7.33 -7.04
N ASN A 38 -17.37 -6.05 -6.77
CA ASN A 38 -17.75 -5.07 -7.75
C ASN A 38 -16.74 -4.93 -8.85
N ARG A 39 -15.60 -5.40 -8.69
CA ARG A 39 -14.56 -5.34 -9.69
C ARG A 39 -14.09 -3.96 -10.00
N ASP A 40 -14.49 -2.98 -9.24
CA ASP A 40 -14.04 -1.67 -9.47
C ASP A 40 -12.88 -1.48 -8.54
N ARG A 41 -11.74 -1.88 -8.96
CA ARG A 41 -10.63 -2.02 -8.08
C ARG A 41 -9.84 -0.79 -7.83
N SER A 42 -10.37 0.34 -7.89
CA SER A 42 -9.57 1.45 -7.60
C SER A 42 -9.33 1.56 -6.10
N ASN A 43 -8.13 1.88 -5.71
CA ASN A 43 -7.80 2.09 -4.31
C ASN A 43 -7.35 3.53 -4.19
N PRO A 44 -8.18 4.39 -3.63
CA PRO A 44 -7.82 5.82 -3.58
C PRO A 44 -6.66 6.13 -2.65
N SER A 45 -6.26 5.16 -1.84
CA SER A 45 -5.10 5.38 -0.98
C SER A 45 -3.79 5.24 -1.72
N ILE A 46 -3.81 4.75 -2.95
CA ILE A 46 -2.59 4.59 -3.73
C ILE A 46 -2.72 5.43 -4.98
N LYS A 47 -1.78 6.36 -5.15
CA LYS A 47 -1.75 7.21 -6.32
C LYS A 47 -0.42 7.09 -7.00
N ILE A 48 -0.44 6.95 -8.29
CA ILE A 48 0.76 6.77 -9.08
C ILE A 48 0.82 7.87 -10.10
N SER A 49 1.95 8.55 -10.18
CA SER A 49 2.15 9.52 -11.23
C SER A 49 3.43 9.21 -12.00
N GLU A 50 3.42 9.51 -13.26
CA GLU A 50 4.55 9.20 -14.12
C GLU A 50 5.04 10.48 -14.76
N ASP A 51 6.35 10.69 -14.77
CA ASP A 51 6.93 11.88 -15.33
C ASP A 51 8.30 11.51 -15.87
N ASP A 52 8.49 11.62 -17.17
CA ASP A 52 9.76 11.31 -17.83
C ASP A 52 10.23 9.91 -17.51
N ASP A 53 9.34 8.95 -17.60
CA ASP A 53 9.67 7.54 -17.37
C ASP A 53 10.07 7.26 -15.93
N GLU A 54 9.73 8.14 -15.03
CA GLU A 54 9.94 7.89 -13.61
C GLU A 54 8.60 7.90 -12.91
N LEU A 55 8.45 7.03 -11.93
CA LEU A 55 7.20 6.90 -11.22
C LEU A 55 7.32 7.44 -9.81
N THR A 56 6.27 8.10 -9.36
CA THR A 56 6.16 8.49 -7.96
C THR A 56 4.91 7.81 -7.42
N ILE A 57 5.05 7.16 -6.29
CA ILE A 57 3.95 6.41 -5.70
C ILE A 57 3.63 7.03 -4.36
N ASN A 58 2.38 7.39 -4.16
CA ASN A 58 1.94 7.93 -2.88
C ASN A 58 0.95 6.96 -2.29
N CYS A 59 1.16 6.58 -1.04
CA CYS A 59 0.39 5.53 -0.43
C CYS A 59 0.00 5.93 0.98
N GLU A 60 -1.28 5.85 1.30
CA GLU A 60 -1.76 6.13 2.65
C GLU A 60 -2.09 4.80 3.30
N ILE A 61 -1.62 4.58 4.50
CA ILE A 61 -1.86 3.33 5.19
C ILE A 61 -2.25 3.56 6.63
N ARG A 62 -2.80 2.52 7.23
CA ARG A 62 -3.06 2.48 8.66
C ARG A 62 -2.14 1.41 9.24
N VAL A 63 -1.66 1.64 10.45
CA VAL A 63 -0.73 0.70 11.07
C VAL A 63 -1.22 0.36 12.46
N TYR A 64 -0.68 -0.71 13.02
CA TYR A 64 -1.04 -1.08 14.38
C TYR A 64 -0.23 -0.28 15.37
N PHE A 65 -0.82 -0.09 16.55
CA PHE A 65 -0.17 0.67 17.61
C PHE A 65 1.13 -0.03 18.02
N GLY A 66 2.14 0.74 18.26
CA GLY A 66 3.39 0.19 18.77
C GLY A 66 4.42 -0.21 17.74
N VAL A 67 4.09 -0.10 16.46
CA VAL A 67 5.07 -0.51 15.46
C VAL A 67 6.13 0.57 15.29
N ASN A 68 7.28 0.16 14.81
CA ASN A 68 8.35 1.11 14.52
C ASN A 68 8.07 1.73 13.17
N ILE A 69 7.43 2.88 13.16
CA ILE A 69 6.95 3.49 11.93
C ILE A 69 8.07 3.82 10.96
N PRO A 70 9.18 4.45 11.38
CA PRO A 70 10.24 4.73 10.39
C PRO A 70 10.78 3.47 9.74
N GLN A 71 10.95 2.41 10.51
CA GLN A 71 11.48 1.19 9.94
C GLN A 71 10.46 0.55 9.00
N LEU A 72 9.20 0.55 9.40
CA LEU A 72 8.15 -0.01 8.56
C LEU A 72 8.07 0.74 7.23
N CYS A 73 8.10 2.06 7.28
CA CYS A 73 8.02 2.83 6.06
C CYS A 73 9.22 2.55 5.15
N TYR A 74 10.40 2.43 5.74
CA TYR A 74 11.58 2.12 4.94
C TYR A 74 11.45 0.76 4.27
N ASP A 75 10.95 -0.21 5.00
CA ASP A 75 10.81 -1.56 4.47
C ASP A 75 9.77 -1.60 3.35
N ILE A 76 8.66 -0.88 3.52
CA ILE A 76 7.64 -0.83 2.50
C ILE A 76 8.20 -0.13 1.26
N GLN A 77 8.90 0.99 1.44
CA GLN A 77 9.46 1.71 0.32
C GLN A 77 10.42 0.85 -0.47
N THR A 78 11.24 0.10 0.22
CA THR A 78 12.23 -0.74 -0.44
C THR A 78 11.56 -1.84 -1.25
N LYS A 79 10.56 -2.49 -0.66
CA LYS A 79 9.89 -3.58 -1.34
C LYS A 79 9.07 -3.08 -2.53
N VAL A 80 8.33 -2.02 -2.34
CA VAL A 80 7.48 -1.51 -3.40
C VAL A 80 8.33 -1.01 -4.56
N LYS A 81 9.40 -0.28 -4.26
CA LYS A 81 10.26 0.22 -5.32
C LYS A 81 10.81 -0.93 -6.16
N LYS A 82 11.32 -1.94 -5.49
CA LYS A 82 11.92 -3.05 -6.21
C LYS A 82 10.90 -3.78 -7.07
N ASP A 83 9.73 -4.06 -6.51
CA ASP A 83 8.74 -4.83 -7.24
C ASP A 83 8.12 -4.03 -8.38
N VAL A 84 7.91 -2.75 -8.17
CA VAL A 84 7.33 -1.92 -9.21
C VAL A 84 8.32 -1.73 -10.35
N GLU A 85 9.59 -1.52 -10.02
CA GLU A 85 10.59 -1.39 -11.08
C GLU A 85 10.71 -2.67 -11.88
N SER A 86 10.62 -3.80 -11.21
CA SER A 86 10.69 -5.07 -11.89
C SER A 86 9.47 -5.29 -12.79
N PHE A 87 8.31 -4.85 -12.33
CA PHE A 87 7.09 -5.07 -13.08
C PHE A 87 6.97 -4.11 -14.26
N THR A 88 7.40 -2.86 -14.11
CA THR A 88 7.18 -1.86 -15.14
C THR A 88 8.39 -1.60 -16.01
N GLY A 89 9.58 -1.86 -15.52
CA GLY A 89 10.80 -1.48 -16.23
C GLY A 89 11.11 0.01 -16.10
N LEU A 90 10.33 0.74 -15.32
CA LEU A 90 10.56 2.17 -15.14
C LEU A 90 11.24 2.41 -13.80
N THR A 91 11.86 3.56 -13.65
CA THR A 91 12.50 3.90 -12.39
C THR A 91 11.45 4.46 -11.44
N VAL A 92 11.48 4.03 -10.21
CA VAL A 92 10.60 4.60 -9.19
C VAL A 92 11.40 5.66 -8.45
N ARG A 93 10.98 6.91 -8.66
CA ARG A 93 11.70 8.03 -8.08
C ARG A 93 11.44 8.12 -6.59
N ALA A 94 10.25 7.87 -6.16
CA ALA A 94 9.90 8.00 -4.75
C ALA A 94 8.70 7.16 -4.42
N VAL A 95 8.68 6.62 -3.21
CA VAL A 95 7.51 5.95 -2.66
C VAL A 95 7.24 6.70 -1.37
N ASN A 96 6.19 7.49 -1.35
CA ASN A 96 5.85 8.30 -0.20
C ASN A 96 4.76 7.61 0.60
N ILE A 97 5.02 7.36 1.87
CA ILE A 97 4.09 6.66 2.74
C ILE A 97 3.53 7.63 3.75
N ARG A 98 2.22 7.66 3.86
CA ARG A 98 1.58 8.54 4.82
C ARG A 98 0.77 7.68 5.78
N ILE A 99 0.97 7.89 7.06
CA ILE A 99 0.25 7.12 8.08
C ILE A 99 -1.02 7.88 8.39
N GLU A 100 -2.15 7.27 8.03
CA GLU A 100 -3.42 7.94 8.23
C GLU A 100 -4.14 7.49 9.47
N GLY A 101 -3.68 6.52 10.14
CA GLY A 101 -4.34 6.09 11.37
C GLY A 101 -3.58 4.98 12.05
N ILE A 102 -3.84 4.83 13.33
CA ILE A 102 -3.20 3.80 14.14
C ILE A 102 -4.30 3.00 14.78
N ASP A 103 -4.25 1.68 14.60
CA ASP A 103 -5.28 0.81 15.14
C ASP A 103 -4.73 0.00 16.29
N GLU A 104 -5.62 -0.43 17.17
CA GLU A 104 -5.16 -1.23 18.24
C GLU A 104 -4.73 -2.55 17.71
N GLU A 105 -3.70 -3.14 18.34
CA GLU A 105 -3.23 -4.37 17.89
C GLU A 105 -4.30 -5.33 17.98
N HIS A 106 -4.44 -6.21 17.05
CA HIS A 106 -5.49 -7.09 17.10
C HIS A 106 -5.07 -8.29 17.76
N SER A 107 -4.56 -8.33 18.73
CA SER A 107 -4.13 -9.49 19.27
C SER A 107 -5.17 -10.06 19.92
N ILE A 108 -5.90 -10.49 19.44
CA ILE A 108 -6.84 -11.08 19.93
C ILE A 108 -6.65 -11.76 21.03
N GLY A 109 -6.75 -12.15 21.32
CA GLY A 109 -6.65 -12.80 22.21
C GLY A 109 -6.17 -12.45 23.38
N SER A 110 -5.86 -11.74 23.44
CA SER A 110 -5.26 -11.45 24.45
C SER A 110 -6.07 -11.24 25.48
N GLU A 111 -6.45 -11.37 25.48
CA GLU A 111 -7.00 -11.24 26.26
C GLU A 111 -7.28 -11.64 26.62
#